data_feedb3e18f250bc49714d3fc7b9ec7eb
#
_entry.id   feedb3e18f250bc49714d3fc7b9ec7eb
#
_cell.length_a   1.000
_cell.length_b   1.000
_cell.length_c   1.000
_cell.angle_alpha   90.00
_cell.angle_beta   90.00
_cell.angle_gamma   90.00
#
_symmetry.space_group_name_H-M   'P 1'
#
loop_
_entity.id
_entity.type
_entity.pdbx_description
1 polymer ?
#
loop_
_entity_poly.entity_id
_entity_poly.type
_entity_poly.pdbx_seq_one_letter_code
_entity_poly.pdbx_strand_id
1 'polypeptide(L)' 'MRVTAELYPARKTSPAELPEGASGVDLLRSLGLAPDAHILVRGDVPIPIDEPLRDGERVRVISVVSGG' A
#
# COMPACT_ATOMS: atom_id res chain seq x y z
N MET A 1 7.28 -4.78 -11.76
CA MET A 1 7.02 -5.72 -10.64
C MET A 1 5.55 -5.66 -10.23
N ARG A 2 5.07 -6.73 -9.66
CA ARG A 2 3.68 -6.79 -9.22
C ARG A 2 3.61 -6.85 -7.71
N VAL A 3 2.77 -5.98 -7.13
CA VAL A 3 2.52 -5.94 -5.70
C VAL A 3 1.01 -6.05 -5.49
N THR A 4 0.61 -6.86 -4.51
CA THR A 4 -0.80 -7.03 -4.20
C THR A 4 -1.13 -6.20 -2.96
N ALA A 5 -2.07 -5.27 -3.10
CA ALA A 5 -2.54 -4.46 -1.99
C ALA A 5 -3.79 -5.09 -1.39
N GLU A 6 -3.79 -5.27 -0.08
CA GLU A 6 -4.96 -5.69 0.67
C GLU A 6 -5.53 -4.49 1.37
N LEU A 7 -6.67 -4.01 0.94
CA LEU A 7 -7.26 -2.77 1.41
C LEU A 7 -8.21 -2.99 2.57
N TYR A 8 -8.03 -2.24 3.64
CA TYR A 8 -8.88 -2.28 4.82
C TYR A 8 -9.38 -0.89 5.16
N PRO A 9 -10.59 -0.75 5.67
CA PRO A 9 -11.53 -1.79 6.07
C PRO A 9 -12.36 -2.40 4.93
N ALA A 10 -12.11 -1.97 3.69
CA ALA A 10 -12.91 -2.42 2.55
C ALA A 10 -12.81 -3.91 2.28
N ARG A 11 -11.74 -4.56 2.75
CA ARG A 11 -11.44 -5.98 2.54
C ARG A 11 -11.40 -6.34 1.06
N LYS A 12 -10.71 -5.49 0.30
CA LYS A 12 -10.52 -5.72 -1.13
C LYS A 12 -9.06 -6.02 -1.40
N THR A 13 -8.82 -6.84 -2.41
CA THR A 13 -7.48 -7.13 -2.88
C THR A 13 -7.31 -6.53 -4.25
N SER A 14 -6.25 -5.75 -4.43
CA SER A 14 -6.00 -5.07 -5.69
C SER A 14 -4.56 -5.28 -6.12
N PRO A 15 -4.32 -5.90 -7.28
CA PRO A 15 -2.96 -6.01 -7.80
C PRO A 15 -2.54 -4.69 -8.44
N ALA A 16 -1.24 -4.39 -8.37
CA ALA A 16 -0.68 -3.20 -8.97
C ALA A 16 0.61 -3.55 -9.70
N GLU A 17 0.75 -3.07 -10.92
CA GLU A 17 2.00 -3.17 -11.66
C GLU A 17 2.78 -1.89 -11.41
N LEU A 18 4.00 -2.03 -10.92
CA LEU A 18 4.85 -0.91 -10.55
C LEU A 18 6.24 -1.09 -11.14
N PRO A 19 6.96 0.01 -11.39
CA PRO A 19 8.36 -0.11 -11.81
C PRO A 19 9.22 -0.66 -10.68
N GLU A 20 10.35 -1.23 -11.05
CA GLU A 20 11.33 -1.71 -10.07
C GLU A 20 11.77 -0.55 -9.19
N GLY A 21 11.88 -0.82 -7.90
CA GLY A 21 12.28 0.20 -6.95
C GLY A 21 11.15 1.08 -6.45
N ALA A 22 9.93 0.81 -6.89
CA ALA A 22 8.77 1.59 -6.43
C ALA A 22 8.58 1.46 -4.93
N SER A 23 8.08 2.52 -4.33
CA SER A 23 7.84 2.60 -2.89
C SER A 23 6.36 2.47 -2.57
N GLY A 24 6.04 2.47 -1.28
CA GLY A 24 4.66 2.48 -0.84
C GLY A 24 3.87 3.67 -1.36
N VAL A 25 4.50 4.84 -1.46
CA VAL A 25 3.84 6.01 -2.05
C VAL A 25 3.42 5.73 -3.48
N ASP A 26 4.30 5.09 -4.26
CA ASP A 26 3.98 4.76 -5.64
C ASP A 26 2.79 3.80 -5.72
N LEU A 27 2.73 2.83 -4.81
CA LEU A 27 1.59 1.93 -4.74
C LEU A 27 0.30 2.69 -4.45
N LEU A 28 0.32 3.54 -3.43
CA LEU A 28 -0.87 4.30 -3.06
C LEU A 28 -1.34 5.19 -4.20
N ARG A 29 -0.42 5.87 -4.88
CA ARG A 29 -0.77 6.71 -6.01
C ARG A 29 -1.36 5.90 -7.16
N SER A 30 -0.84 4.73 -7.43
CA SER A 30 -1.36 3.89 -8.50
C SER A 30 -2.78 3.43 -8.21
N LEU A 31 -3.15 3.36 -6.95
CA LEU A 31 -4.50 2.98 -6.52
C LEU A 31 -5.42 4.18 -6.33
N GLY A 32 -4.92 5.39 -6.54
CA GLY A 32 -5.71 6.59 -6.34
C GLY A 32 -5.94 6.93 -4.87
N LEU A 33 -5.05 6.47 -3.99
CA LEU A 33 -5.20 6.67 -2.55
C LEU A 33 -4.23 7.73 -2.05
N ALA A 34 -4.68 8.53 -1.08
CA ALA A 34 -3.86 9.58 -0.50
C ALA A 34 -2.83 9.00 0.45
N PRO A 35 -1.52 9.27 0.25
CA PRO A 35 -0.49 8.70 1.11
C PRO A 35 -0.60 9.13 2.58
N ASP A 36 -1.10 10.32 2.84
CA ASP A 36 -1.22 10.82 4.21
C ASP A 36 -2.44 10.29 4.94
N ALA A 37 -3.29 9.52 4.28
CA ALA A 37 -4.50 8.97 4.86
C ALA A 37 -4.45 7.44 5.00
N HIS A 38 -3.29 6.84 4.78
CA HIS A 38 -3.16 5.38 4.79
C HIS A 38 -1.89 4.94 5.49
N ILE A 39 -1.97 3.78 6.12
CA ILE A 39 -0.83 3.11 6.75
C ILE A 39 -0.55 1.83 5.98
N LEU A 40 0.73 1.57 5.75
CA LEU A 40 1.16 0.34 5.10
C LEU A 40 1.70 -0.63 6.14
N VAL A 41 1.33 -1.90 5.99
CA VAL A 41 1.78 -2.96 6.90
C VAL A 41 2.30 -4.12 6.08
N ARG A 42 3.54 -4.51 6.35
CA ARG A 42 4.17 -5.67 5.73
C ARG A 42 4.19 -6.80 6.75
N GLY A 43 3.41 -7.87 6.48
CA GLY A 43 3.21 -8.88 7.50
C GLY A 43 2.51 -8.27 8.71
N ASP A 44 3.16 -8.29 9.85
CA ASP A 44 2.63 -7.65 11.06
C ASP A 44 3.39 -6.39 11.43
N VAL A 45 4.20 -5.86 10.52
CA VAL A 45 5.08 -4.73 10.80
C VAL A 45 4.65 -3.52 9.98
N PRO A 46 4.29 -2.40 10.63
CA PRO A 46 4.06 -1.17 9.90
C PRO A 46 5.34 -0.70 9.22
N ILE A 47 5.22 -0.22 7.99
CA ILE A 47 6.37 0.27 7.24
C ILE A 47 6.12 1.73 6.83
N PRO A 48 7.21 2.51 6.67
CA PRO A 48 7.06 3.87 6.15
C PRO A 48 6.50 3.86 4.72
N ILE A 49 5.81 4.91 4.33
CA ILE A 49 5.24 4.96 2.98
C ILE A 49 6.32 5.08 1.90
N ASP A 50 7.52 5.49 2.26
CA ASP A 50 8.64 5.56 1.32
C ASP A 50 9.47 4.28 1.28
N GLU A 51 9.03 3.23 1.97
CA GLU A 51 9.72 1.95 1.97
C GLU A 51 9.68 1.32 0.58
N PRO A 52 10.82 0.87 0.04
CA PRO A 52 10.82 0.16 -1.24
C PRO A 52 10.05 -1.14 -1.15
N LEU A 53 9.25 -1.40 -2.18
CA LEU A 53 8.46 -2.62 -2.25
C LEU A 53 9.20 -3.70 -3.03
N ARG A 54 8.76 -4.94 -2.89
CA ARG A 54 9.39 -6.09 -3.53
C ARG A 54 8.42 -6.74 -4.48
N ASP A 55 8.96 -7.29 -5.56
CA ASP A 55 8.15 -8.02 -6.53
C ASP A 55 7.45 -9.20 -5.85
N GLY A 56 6.17 -9.33 -6.08
CA GLY A 56 5.38 -10.43 -5.57
C GLY A 56 4.89 -10.27 -4.14
N GLU A 57 5.22 -9.16 -3.46
CA GLU A 57 4.81 -9.02 -2.07
C GLU A 57 3.35 -8.60 -1.93
N ARG A 58 2.81 -8.88 -0.75
CA ARG A 58 1.51 -8.40 -0.32
C ARG A 58 1.69 -7.35 0.73
N VAL A 59 0.98 -6.25 0.59
CA VAL A 59 1.01 -5.15 1.54
C VAL A 59 -0.40 -4.83 1.97
N ARG A 60 -0.62 -4.73 3.27
CA ARG A 60 -1.90 -4.26 3.78
C ARG A 60 -1.92 -2.74 3.74
N VAL A 61 -3.02 -2.20 3.25
CA VAL A 61 -3.22 -0.77 3.16
C VAL A 61 -4.41 -0.43 4.04
N ILE A 62 -4.15 0.25 5.13
CA ILE A 62 -5.18 0.55 6.12
C ILE A 62 -5.54 2.02 6.04
N SER A 63 -6.80 2.28 5.80
CA SER A 63 -7.31 3.65 5.76
C SER A 63 -7.41 4.19 7.18
N VAL A 64 -6.77 5.33 7.42
CA VAL A 64 -6.90 6.05 8.68
C VAL A 64 -7.78 7.25 8.43
N VAL A 65 -9.04 7.09 8.70
CA VAL A 65 -9.98 8.19 8.56
C VAL A 65 -9.92 9.00 9.84
N SER A 66 -9.33 10.17 9.75
CA SER A 66 -9.49 11.13 10.83
C SER A 66 -10.95 11.53 10.80
N GLY A 67 -11.71 11.08 11.75
CA GLY A 67 -13.14 11.27 11.80
C GLY A 67 -13.62 12.69 11.57
N GLY A 68 -13.32 13.17 10.50
CA GLY A 68 -13.80 14.49 10.13
C GLY A 68 -15.27 14.46 9.74
#